data_f925bdbcffe7d9b201e482dc9e0ed93a
#
_entry.id   f925bdbcffe7d9b201e482dc9e0ed93a
#
_cell.length_a   1.000
_cell.length_b   1.000
_cell.length_c   1.000
_cell.angle_alpha   90.00
_cell.angle_beta   90.00
_cell.angle_gamma   90.00
#
_symmetry.space_group_name_H-M   'P 1'
#
loop_
_entity.id
_entity.type
_entity.pdbx_description
1 polymer ?
#
loop_
_entity_poly.entity_id
_entity_poly.type
_entity_poly.pdbx_seq_one_letter_code
_entity_poly.pdbx_strand_id
1 'polypeptide(L)'
;MGKVVGIDLGTTNSVVAVMEGGKPVVIANAEGMRTTPSVVAFTKEGERLVGQMARRQTVLNPQNTFYAVKRYIGRKYTELTPESKRVPYTTRRDDNGNIKLKCPRLKKDFAPEEISAMVLRKLADEASRYLGQEVTGAVITVPAYFNDSQRQA
;
A
#
# COMPACT_ATOMS: atom_id res chain seq x y z
N MET A 1 8.87 -11.57 22.98
CA MET A 1 7.61 -11.74 22.24
C MET A 1 7.34 -10.54 21.35
N GLY A 2 6.87 -10.80 20.16
CA GLY A 2 6.50 -9.72 19.24
C GLY A 2 5.15 -9.10 19.58
N LYS A 3 4.86 -8.00 18.93
CA LYS A 3 3.58 -7.29 19.08
C LYS A 3 2.71 -7.45 17.84
N VAL A 4 1.39 -7.43 18.05
CA VAL A 4 0.40 -7.41 16.98
C VAL A 4 -0.19 -6.00 16.90
N VAL A 5 -0.29 -5.46 15.69
CA VAL A 5 -0.85 -4.12 15.45
C VAL A 5 -2.09 -4.21 14.59
N GLY A 6 -2.90 -3.17 14.62
CA GLY A 6 -4.04 -3.01 13.71
C GLY A 6 -3.65 -2.08 12.57
N ILE A 7 -3.97 -2.46 11.33
CA ILE A 7 -3.70 -1.64 10.16
C ILE A 7 -4.99 -1.46 9.37
N ASP A 8 -5.32 -0.20 9.06
CA ASP A 8 -6.34 0.14 8.10
C ASP A 8 -5.63 0.54 6.80
N LEU A 9 -5.60 -0.37 5.84
CA LEU A 9 -5.00 -0.13 4.53
C LEU A 9 -6.07 0.50 3.62
N GLY A 10 -6.13 1.82 3.63
CA GLY A 10 -7.11 2.56 2.83
C GLY A 10 -6.66 2.76 1.39
N THR A 11 -7.62 3.11 0.52
CA THR A 11 -7.32 3.41 -0.89
C THR A 11 -6.43 4.64 -1.02
N THR A 12 -6.68 5.65 -0.20
CA THR A 12 -5.95 6.93 -0.24
C THR A 12 -4.92 7.03 0.87
N ASN A 13 -5.30 6.68 2.09
CA ASN A 13 -4.45 6.77 3.28
C ASN A 13 -4.56 5.51 4.11
N SER A 14 -3.49 5.22 4.83
CA SER A 14 -3.40 4.07 5.74
C SER A 14 -3.09 4.54 7.14
N VAL A 15 -3.46 3.72 8.13
CA VAL A 15 -3.26 4.00 9.56
C VAL A 15 -2.79 2.74 10.25
N VAL A 16 -1.85 2.89 11.18
CA VAL A 16 -1.45 1.79 12.06
C VAL A 16 -1.70 2.19 13.52
N ALA A 17 -2.23 1.25 14.29
CA ALA A 17 -2.54 1.47 15.69
C ALA A 17 -2.12 0.26 16.55
N VAL A 18 -1.89 0.53 17.83
CA VAL A 18 -1.53 -0.49 18.81
C VAL A 18 -2.43 -0.34 20.03
N MET A 19 -2.65 -1.41 20.77
CA MET A 19 -3.38 -1.36 22.02
C MET A 19 -2.44 -0.95 23.17
N GLU A 20 -2.77 0.13 23.83
CA GLU A 20 -2.08 0.60 25.03
C GLU A 20 -3.10 0.85 26.15
N GLY A 21 -2.92 0.20 27.28
CA GLY A 21 -3.85 0.35 28.40
C GLY A 21 -5.30 0.04 28.07
N GLY A 22 -5.53 -0.96 27.19
CA GLY A 22 -6.86 -1.36 26.78
C GLY A 22 -7.52 -0.45 25.74
N LYS A 23 -6.78 0.51 25.19
CA LYS A 23 -7.31 1.46 24.19
C LYS A 23 -6.44 1.44 22.93
N PRO A 24 -7.03 1.58 21.75
CA PRO A 24 -6.24 1.73 20.54
C PRO A 24 -5.58 3.11 20.47
N VAL A 25 -4.30 3.10 20.12
CA VAL A 25 -3.49 4.32 19.97
C VAL A 25 -2.94 4.33 18.56
N VAL A 26 -3.27 5.38 17.80
CA VAL A 26 -2.75 5.55 16.45
C VAL A 26 -1.28 5.98 16.53
N ILE A 27 -0.43 5.30 15.79
CA ILE A 27 1.01 5.56 15.77
C ILE A 27 1.30 6.62 14.69
N ALA A 28 1.99 7.71 15.09
CA ALA A 28 2.43 8.71 14.13
C ALA A 28 3.58 8.16 13.29
N ASN A 29 3.59 8.52 12.00
CA ASN A 29 4.65 8.07 11.09
C ASN A 29 5.92 8.93 11.26
N ALA A 30 6.95 8.63 10.47
CA ALA A 30 8.24 9.32 10.54
C ALA A 30 8.12 10.83 10.27
N GLU A 31 7.09 11.24 9.53
CA GLU A 31 6.81 12.64 9.23
C GLU A 31 5.93 13.31 10.29
N GLY A 32 5.60 12.62 11.36
CA GLY A 32 4.77 13.14 12.44
C GLY A 32 3.28 13.12 12.18
N MET A 33 2.84 12.45 11.10
CA MET A 33 1.43 12.38 10.72
C MET A 33 0.80 11.08 11.19
N ARG A 34 -0.48 11.12 11.53
CA ARG A 34 -1.25 9.93 11.95
C ARG A 34 -1.72 9.08 10.78
N THR A 35 -1.79 9.66 9.59
CA THR A 35 -2.12 8.94 8.37
C THR A 35 -0.93 8.91 7.45
N THR A 36 -0.79 7.81 6.72
CA THR A 36 0.27 7.63 5.72
C THR A 36 -0.39 7.47 4.37
N PRO A 37 -0.06 8.31 3.39
CA PRO A 37 -0.59 8.12 2.04
C PRO A 37 -0.26 6.72 1.52
N SER A 38 -1.25 6.04 0.95
CA SER A 38 -1.09 4.69 0.38
C SER A 38 -0.48 4.80 -1.01
N VAL A 39 0.74 5.34 -1.07
CA VAL A 39 1.44 5.66 -2.32
C VAL A 39 2.85 5.10 -2.27
N VAL A 40 3.29 4.51 -3.38
CA VAL A 40 4.67 3.99 -3.55
C VAL A 40 5.23 4.58 -4.84
N ALA A 41 6.46 5.06 -4.80
CA ALA A 41 7.14 5.61 -5.97
C ALA A 41 8.57 5.10 -6.04
N PHE A 42 9.12 5.11 -7.26
CA PHE A 42 10.50 4.72 -7.51
C PHE A 42 11.24 5.89 -8.18
N THR A 43 12.32 6.34 -7.55
CA THR A 43 13.11 7.48 -8.01
C THR A 43 14.01 7.10 -9.20
N LYS A 44 14.71 8.09 -9.75
CA LYS A 44 15.68 7.88 -10.84
C LYS A 44 16.74 6.84 -10.48
N GLU A 45 17.14 6.81 -9.23
CA GLU A 45 18.15 5.89 -8.72
C GLU A 45 17.58 4.51 -8.39
N GLY A 46 16.28 4.31 -8.60
CA GLY A 46 15.57 3.08 -8.26
C GLY A 46 15.23 2.96 -6.80
N GLU A 47 15.37 4.03 -6.03
CA GLU A 47 15.01 4.05 -4.62
C GLU A 47 13.50 4.01 -4.45
N ARG A 48 13.04 3.18 -3.53
CA ARG A 48 11.62 3.06 -3.20
C ARG A 48 11.22 4.07 -2.14
N LEU A 49 10.21 4.88 -2.47
CA LEU A 49 9.58 5.81 -1.53
C LEU A 49 8.18 5.31 -1.20
N VAL A 50 7.75 5.47 0.05
CA VAL A 50 6.42 5.07 0.49
C VAL A 50 5.84 6.18 1.36
N GLY A 51 4.57 6.51 1.15
CA GLY A 51 3.87 7.50 1.96
C GLY A 51 3.99 8.90 1.39
N GLN A 52 4.19 9.90 2.25
CA GLN A 52 4.18 11.31 1.87
C GLN A 52 5.23 11.65 0.82
N MET A 53 6.44 11.12 0.95
CA MET A 53 7.49 11.37 -0.03
C MET A 53 7.15 10.80 -1.40
N ALA A 54 6.52 9.62 -1.42
CA ALA A 54 6.03 9.02 -2.67
C ALA A 54 4.92 9.87 -3.28
N ARG A 55 4.01 10.37 -2.45
CA ARG A 55 2.90 11.21 -2.93
C ARG A 55 3.41 12.46 -3.64
N ARG A 56 4.51 13.04 -3.17
CA ARG A 56 5.12 14.21 -3.81
C ARG A 56 5.67 13.91 -5.20
N GLN A 57 5.93 12.65 -5.51
CA GLN A 57 6.39 12.23 -6.83
C GLN A 57 5.26 12.18 -7.88
N THR A 58 4.00 12.29 -7.46
CA THR A 58 2.85 12.14 -8.36
C THR A 58 2.90 13.10 -9.55
N VAL A 59 3.33 14.32 -9.33
CA VAL A 59 3.42 15.34 -10.38
C VAL A 59 4.68 15.19 -11.23
N LEU A 60 5.81 14.89 -10.59
CA LEU A 60 7.12 14.87 -11.26
C LEU A 60 7.44 13.51 -11.90
N ASN A 61 6.85 12.44 -11.38
CA ASN A 61 7.20 11.06 -11.75
C ASN A 61 5.95 10.18 -11.81
N PRO A 62 4.91 10.60 -12.56
CA PRO A 62 3.60 9.93 -12.50
C PRO A 62 3.63 8.48 -12.98
N GLN A 63 4.51 8.14 -13.92
CA GLN A 63 4.57 6.78 -14.49
C GLN A 63 5.18 5.76 -13.53
N ASN A 64 5.87 6.20 -12.49
CA ASN A 64 6.52 5.34 -11.50
C ASN A 64 5.99 5.60 -10.09
N THR A 65 4.79 6.18 -9.97
CA THR A 65 4.14 6.49 -8.70
C THR A 65 2.78 5.79 -8.67
N PHE A 66 2.64 4.84 -7.74
CA PHE A 66 1.47 3.97 -7.66
C PHE A 66 0.60 4.35 -6.47
N TYR A 67 -0.66 4.67 -6.74
CA TYR A 67 -1.65 5.04 -5.74
C TYR A 67 -3.00 4.43 -6.11
N ALA A 68 -3.94 4.43 -5.17
CA ALA A 68 -5.27 3.85 -5.34
C ALA A 68 -5.23 2.38 -5.76
N VAL A 69 -4.17 1.67 -5.38
CA VAL A 69 -3.89 0.30 -5.81
C VAL A 69 -4.89 -0.69 -5.19
N LYS A 70 -5.48 -0.33 -4.05
CA LYS A 70 -6.48 -1.17 -3.38
C LYS A 70 -7.65 -1.54 -4.29
N ARG A 71 -7.99 -0.67 -5.25
CA ARG A 71 -9.08 -0.94 -6.20
C ARG A 71 -8.79 -2.12 -7.14
N TYR A 72 -7.53 -2.56 -7.23
CA TYR A 72 -7.11 -3.67 -8.11
C TYR A 72 -6.91 -4.98 -7.36
N ILE A 73 -6.83 -4.95 -6.03
CA ILE A 73 -6.54 -6.15 -5.22
C ILE A 73 -7.62 -7.21 -5.44
N GLY A 74 -7.18 -8.44 -5.74
CA GLY A 74 -8.07 -9.58 -5.90
C GLY A 74 -8.95 -9.54 -7.15
N ARG A 75 -8.69 -8.63 -8.08
CA ARG A 75 -9.48 -8.48 -9.31
C ARG A 75 -8.70 -8.95 -10.53
N LYS A 76 -9.46 -9.35 -11.55
CA LYS A 76 -8.89 -9.64 -12.88
C LYS A 76 -8.97 -8.38 -13.76
N TYR A 77 -8.12 -8.32 -14.77
CA TYR A 77 -8.06 -7.17 -15.66
C TYR A 77 -9.42 -6.89 -16.34
N THR A 78 -10.15 -7.94 -16.70
CA THR A 78 -11.46 -7.81 -17.33
C THR A 78 -12.53 -7.22 -16.41
N GLU A 79 -12.29 -7.22 -15.09
CA GLU A 79 -13.21 -6.64 -14.12
C GLU A 79 -13.02 -5.13 -13.95
N LEU A 80 -11.98 -4.54 -14.56
CA LEU A 80 -11.70 -3.11 -14.41
C LEU A 80 -12.68 -2.26 -15.20
N THR A 81 -13.19 -1.22 -14.54
CA THR A 81 -14.02 -0.20 -15.20
C THR A 81 -13.12 0.81 -15.91
N PRO A 82 -13.68 1.61 -16.87
CA PRO A 82 -12.90 2.70 -17.47
C PRO A 82 -12.33 3.67 -16.44
N GLU A 83 -13.07 3.97 -15.37
CA GLU A 83 -12.61 4.85 -14.30
C GLU A 83 -11.41 4.27 -13.57
N SER A 84 -11.42 2.96 -13.32
CA SER A 84 -10.31 2.28 -12.65
C SER A 84 -9.02 2.31 -13.47
N LYS A 85 -9.13 2.47 -14.78
CA LYS A 85 -7.98 2.55 -15.69
C LYS A 85 -7.45 3.98 -15.86
N ARG A 86 -8.14 4.97 -15.32
CA ARG A 86 -7.74 6.39 -15.43
C ARG A 86 -6.71 6.74 -14.36
N VAL A 87 -5.51 6.23 -14.55
CA VAL A 87 -4.37 6.52 -13.67
C VAL A 87 -3.17 6.83 -14.56
N PRO A 88 -2.23 7.67 -14.09
CA PRO A 88 -1.08 8.05 -14.93
C PRO A 88 -0.05 6.94 -15.11
N TYR A 89 -0.04 5.93 -14.25
CA TYR A 89 0.79 4.76 -14.45
C TYR A 89 0.08 3.73 -15.32
N THR A 90 0.83 2.81 -15.92
CA THR A 90 0.28 1.85 -16.86
C THR A 90 -0.18 0.58 -16.15
N THR A 91 -1.45 0.23 -16.36
CA THR A 91 -1.97 -1.08 -15.97
C THR A 91 -1.93 -2.00 -17.17
N ARG A 92 -1.62 -3.28 -16.95
CA ARG A 92 -1.59 -4.27 -18.03
C ARG A 92 -2.13 -5.60 -17.55
N ARG A 93 -2.47 -6.44 -18.51
CA ARG A 93 -2.95 -7.79 -18.29
C ARG A 93 -1.80 -8.77 -18.52
N ASP A 94 -1.60 -9.72 -17.59
CA ASP A 94 -0.67 -10.81 -17.83
C ASP A 94 -1.36 -11.98 -18.57
N ASP A 95 -0.63 -13.06 -18.82
CA ASP A 95 -1.13 -14.21 -19.57
C ASP A 95 -2.28 -14.92 -18.85
N ASN A 96 -2.38 -14.77 -17.55
CA ASN A 96 -3.43 -15.39 -16.73
C ASN A 96 -4.61 -14.45 -16.45
N GLY A 97 -4.62 -13.26 -17.06
CA GLY A 97 -5.68 -12.28 -16.86
C GLY A 97 -5.52 -11.46 -15.59
N ASN A 98 -4.40 -11.56 -14.91
CA ASN A 98 -4.13 -10.78 -13.71
C ASN A 98 -3.73 -9.35 -14.06
N ILE A 99 -4.02 -8.43 -13.14
CA ILE A 99 -3.63 -7.02 -13.29
C ILE A 99 -2.17 -6.87 -12.89
N LYS A 100 -1.40 -6.20 -13.72
CA LYS A 100 -0.02 -5.82 -13.41
C LYS A 100 0.14 -4.31 -13.57
N LEU A 101 0.97 -3.73 -12.72
CA LEU A 101 1.30 -2.31 -12.74
C LEU A 101 2.74 -2.17 -13.27
N LYS A 102 2.87 -1.50 -14.40
CA LYS A 102 4.17 -1.36 -15.05
C LYS A 102 5.00 -0.29 -14.35
N CYS A 103 6.23 -0.64 -14.00
CA CYS A 103 7.21 0.31 -13.46
C CYS A 103 8.36 0.47 -14.46
N PRO A 104 8.32 1.49 -15.34
CA PRO A 104 9.36 1.68 -16.34
C PRO A 104 10.74 1.88 -15.71
N ARG A 105 10.80 2.55 -14.58
CA ARG A 105 12.06 2.86 -13.88
C ARG A 105 12.85 1.60 -13.55
N LEU A 106 12.16 0.57 -13.06
CA LEU A 106 12.78 -0.70 -12.69
C LEU A 106 12.70 -1.75 -13.80
N LYS A 107 12.07 -1.42 -14.92
CA LYS A 107 11.82 -2.37 -16.03
C LYS A 107 11.15 -3.63 -15.52
N LYS A 108 10.14 -3.45 -14.68
CA LYS A 108 9.47 -4.52 -13.95
C LYS A 108 7.98 -4.23 -13.84
N ASP A 109 7.17 -5.31 -13.76
CA ASP A 109 5.75 -5.22 -13.45
C ASP A 109 5.51 -5.67 -12.01
N PHE A 110 4.64 -4.96 -11.32
CA PHE A 110 4.23 -5.30 -9.95
C PHE A 110 2.79 -5.78 -9.92
N ALA A 111 2.51 -6.78 -9.09
CA ALA A 111 1.14 -7.10 -8.73
C ALA A 111 0.63 -6.02 -7.75
N PRO A 112 -0.69 -5.74 -7.73
CA PRO A 112 -1.25 -4.80 -6.75
C PRO A 112 -0.90 -5.17 -5.30
N GLU A 113 -0.88 -6.45 -4.98
CA GLU A 113 -0.53 -6.96 -3.65
C GLU A 113 0.92 -6.63 -3.27
N GLU A 114 1.82 -6.63 -4.24
CA GLU A 114 3.23 -6.27 -3.99
C GLU A 114 3.36 -4.80 -3.59
N ILE A 115 2.65 -3.91 -4.26
CA ILE A 115 2.65 -2.49 -3.92
C ILE A 115 2.02 -2.28 -2.55
N SER A 116 0.89 -2.93 -2.28
CA SER A 116 0.23 -2.85 -0.98
C SER A 116 1.12 -3.38 0.14
N ALA A 117 1.87 -4.44 -0.12
CA ALA A 117 2.83 -4.99 0.85
C ALA A 117 3.92 -3.98 1.21
N MET A 118 4.33 -3.13 0.28
CA MET A 118 5.33 -2.07 0.55
C MET A 118 4.78 -1.02 1.51
N VAL A 119 3.49 -0.67 1.38
CA VAL A 119 2.82 0.22 2.32
C VAL A 119 2.73 -0.43 3.70
N LEU A 120 2.32 -1.70 3.75
CA LEU A 120 2.24 -2.45 5.01
C LEU A 120 3.59 -2.55 5.69
N ARG A 121 4.66 -2.76 4.93
CA ARG A 121 6.02 -2.83 5.46
C ARG A 121 6.42 -1.52 6.14
N LYS A 122 6.14 -0.39 5.49
CA LYS A 122 6.43 0.92 6.09
C LYS A 122 5.69 1.10 7.41
N LEU A 123 4.41 0.76 7.46
CA LEU A 123 3.60 0.90 8.67
C LEU A 123 4.10 -0.02 9.78
N ALA A 124 4.47 -1.26 9.46
CA ALA A 124 5.01 -2.21 10.43
C ALA A 124 6.35 -1.75 10.98
N ASP A 125 7.23 -1.22 10.13
CA ASP A 125 8.54 -0.72 10.55
C ASP A 125 8.40 0.50 11.47
N GLU A 126 7.47 1.40 11.16
CA GLU A 126 7.21 2.57 12.02
C GLU A 126 6.61 2.16 13.36
N ALA A 127 5.72 1.16 13.36
CA ALA A 127 5.16 0.62 14.59
C ALA A 127 6.24 -0.04 15.45
N SER A 128 7.14 -0.81 14.83
CA SER A 128 8.26 -1.43 15.53
C SER A 128 9.16 -0.39 16.20
N ARG A 129 9.40 0.70 15.50
CA ARG A 129 10.20 1.82 16.01
C ARG A 129 9.53 2.51 17.20
N TYR A 130 8.23 2.77 17.08
CA TYR A 130 7.45 3.38 18.16
C TYR A 130 7.43 2.49 19.41
N LEU A 131 7.23 1.18 19.22
CA LEU A 131 7.10 0.23 20.33
C LEU A 131 8.45 -0.18 20.92
N GLY A 132 9.55 0.04 20.21
CA GLY A 132 10.88 -0.44 20.63
C GLY A 132 11.00 -1.95 20.59
N GLN A 133 10.14 -2.64 19.83
CA GLN A 133 10.19 -4.10 19.68
C GLN A 133 9.57 -4.48 18.33
N GLU A 134 9.90 -5.69 17.88
CA GLU A 134 9.45 -6.18 16.58
C GLU A 134 7.93 -6.39 16.51
N VAL A 135 7.33 -5.93 15.44
CA VAL A 135 5.94 -6.26 15.09
C VAL A 135 5.95 -7.61 14.39
N THR A 136 5.27 -8.59 14.96
CA THR A 136 5.24 -9.96 14.44
C THR A 136 3.94 -10.36 13.81
N GLY A 137 2.91 -9.50 13.89
CA GLY A 137 1.62 -9.77 13.28
C GLY A 137 0.82 -8.50 13.15
N ALA A 138 -0.16 -8.55 12.25
CA ALA A 138 -1.06 -7.44 12.03
C ALA A 138 -2.47 -7.94 11.76
N VAL A 139 -3.46 -7.20 12.26
CA VAL A 139 -4.85 -7.35 11.87
C VAL A 139 -5.14 -6.26 10.87
N ILE A 140 -5.44 -6.64 9.64
CA ILE A 140 -5.66 -5.70 8.54
C ILE A 140 -7.14 -5.61 8.26
N THR A 141 -7.70 -4.41 8.33
CA THR A 141 -9.12 -4.21 8.04
C THR A 141 -9.36 -4.20 6.53
N VAL A 142 -10.50 -4.76 6.13
CA VAL A 142 -10.96 -4.74 4.74
C VAL A 142 -12.41 -4.29 4.71
N PRO A 143 -12.87 -3.70 3.59
CA PRO A 143 -14.29 -3.37 3.45
C PRO A 143 -15.17 -4.60 3.55
N ALA A 144 -16.38 -4.44 4.10
CA ALA A 144 -17.31 -5.54 4.24
C ALA A 144 -17.70 -6.17 2.89
N TYR A 145 -17.65 -5.37 1.81
CA TYR A 145 -17.98 -5.85 0.46
C TYR A 145 -16.84 -6.61 -0.23
N PHE A 146 -15.66 -6.71 0.39
CA PHE A 146 -14.57 -7.50 -0.19
C PHE A 146 -15.00 -8.97 -0.30
N ASN A 147 -14.73 -9.56 -1.47
CA ASN A 147 -14.97 -10.98 -1.71
C ASN A 147 -13.76 -11.81 -1.25
N ASP A 148 -13.87 -13.14 -1.38
CA ASP A 148 -12.80 -14.04 -0.93
C ASP A 148 -11.49 -13.81 -1.66
N SER A 149 -11.52 -13.55 -2.97
CA SER A 149 -10.31 -13.27 -3.75
C SER A 149 -9.57 -12.03 -3.22
N GLN A 150 -10.32 -10.99 -2.88
CA GLN A 150 -9.76 -9.76 -2.34
C GLN A 150 -9.18 -9.98 -0.93
N ARG A 151 -9.83 -10.80 -0.11
CA ARG A 151 -9.35 -11.10 1.25
C ARG A 151 -8.12 -12.01 1.24
N GLN A 152 -8.03 -12.92 0.26
CA GLN A 152 -6.90 -13.84 0.12
C GLN A 152 -5.66 -13.14 -0.46
N ALA A 153 -5.84 -12.11 -1.24
CA ALA A 153 -4.73 -11.37 -1.80
C ALA A 153 -3.90 -10.68 -0.72
#